data_8672005dd94c0781ae4de100dd7cf30d
#
_entry.id   8672005dd94c0781ae4de100dd7cf30d
#
_cell.length_a   1.000
_cell.length_b   1.000
_cell.length_c   1.000
_cell.angle_alpha   90.00
_cell.angle_beta   90.00
_cell.angle_gamma   90.00
#
_symmetry.space_group_name_H-M   'P 1'
#
loop_
_entity.id
_entity.type
_entity.pdbx_description
1 polymer ?
#
loop_
_entity_poly.entity_id
_entity_poly.type
_entity_poly.pdbx_seq_one_letter_code
_entity_poly.pdbx_strand_id
1 'polypeptide(L)'
;RFEELILDGILRDGDRLPGERELAQKLDVSRPILREALKELETRGLLVSRHGGGTFVAAIVGPVFSDPLSALITRHSRATRDFLEYRRYIEGMTAELAAQRATEPDRRNLTAIVDRMREAHEAGRFDDELSGDVEFHNAIGEAAHNIVLMHTLRSCYRLLSDDIFYNRYLIFTVAGAHDEVLRQ
;
A
#
# COMPACT_ATOMS: atom_id res chain seq x y z
N ARG A 1 -1.04 7.92 21.04
CA ARG A 1 -1.66 8.79 20.00
C ARG A 1 -1.00 8.64 18.62
N PHE A 2 0.35 8.65 18.49
CA PHE A 2 1.02 8.38 17.19
C PHE A 2 0.81 6.94 16.73
N GLU A 3 0.91 5.98 17.63
CA GLU A 3 0.65 4.57 17.33
C GLU A 3 -0.78 4.34 16.84
N GLU A 4 -1.76 4.99 17.44
CA GLU A 4 -3.15 4.95 17.01
C GLU A 4 -3.31 5.47 15.58
N LEU A 5 -2.67 6.62 15.24
CA LEU A 5 -2.70 7.16 13.86
C LEU A 5 -2.08 6.21 12.83
N ILE A 6 -1.07 5.43 13.24
CA ILE A 6 -0.47 4.40 12.40
C ILE A 6 -1.40 3.18 12.30
N LEU A 7 -1.97 2.73 13.42
CA LEU A 7 -2.90 1.59 13.46
C LEU A 7 -4.18 1.87 12.65
N ASP A 8 -4.65 3.12 12.70
CA ASP A 8 -5.82 3.57 11.95
C ASP A 8 -5.52 3.87 10.46
N GLY A 9 -4.25 3.69 10.02
CA GLY A 9 -3.83 3.95 8.65
C GLY A 9 -3.80 5.43 8.23
N ILE A 10 -3.97 6.35 9.21
CA ILE A 10 -3.90 7.81 8.99
C ILE A 10 -2.46 8.23 8.69
N LEU A 11 -1.49 7.65 9.40
CA LEU A 11 -0.07 7.76 9.10
C LEU A 11 0.41 6.47 8.43
N ARG A 12 0.95 6.61 7.23
CA ARG A 12 1.38 5.50 6.37
C ARG A 12 2.90 5.41 6.31
N ASP A 13 3.41 4.24 5.99
CA ASP A 13 4.84 4.03 5.75
C ASP A 13 5.36 5.03 4.72
N GLY A 14 6.44 5.73 5.09
CA GLY A 14 7.07 6.75 4.25
C GLY A 14 6.42 8.12 4.32
N ASP A 15 5.30 8.30 5.02
CA ASP A 15 4.70 9.62 5.21
C ASP A 15 5.65 10.53 5.97
N ARG A 16 5.80 11.75 5.45
CA ARG A 16 6.59 12.79 6.10
C ARG A 16 5.77 13.48 7.18
N LEU A 17 6.28 13.50 8.41
CA LEU A 17 5.66 14.28 9.47
C LEU A 17 5.81 15.79 9.24
N PRO A 18 4.83 16.59 9.67
CA PRO A 18 4.97 18.05 9.74
C PRO A 18 6.21 18.43 10.56
N GLY A 19 6.73 19.63 10.30
CA GLY A 19 7.87 20.14 11.08
C GLY A 19 7.57 20.22 12.58
N GLU A 20 8.58 20.02 13.44
CA GLU A 20 8.41 19.99 14.90
C GLU A 20 7.59 21.16 15.46
N ARG A 21 7.75 22.37 14.90
CA ARG A 21 6.99 23.56 15.35
C ARG A 21 5.50 23.42 15.08
N GLU A 22 5.15 22.99 13.88
CA GLU A 22 3.77 22.79 13.44
C GLU A 22 3.13 21.62 14.21
N LEU A 23 3.86 20.53 14.34
CA LEU A 23 3.40 19.34 15.03
C LEU A 23 3.17 19.59 16.53
N ALA A 24 4.06 20.34 17.20
CA ALA A 24 3.89 20.75 18.59
C ALA A 24 2.61 21.59 18.79
N GLN A 25 2.34 22.52 17.86
CA GLN A 25 1.11 23.31 17.88
C GLN A 25 -0.14 22.42 17.66
N LYS A 26 -0.12 21.54 16.67
CA LYS A 26 -1.26 20.64 16.40
C LYS A 26 -1.57 19.67 17.52
N LEU A 27 -0.57 19.26 18.28
CA LEU A 27 -0.73 18.33 19.40
C LEU A 27 -0.90 19.02 20.76
N ASP A 28 -0.82 20.35 20.78
CA ASP A 28 -0.88 21.19 21.99
C ASP A 28 0.12 20.75 23.06
N VAL A 29 1.40 20.57 22.64
CA VAL A 29 2.52 20.18 23.53
C VAL A 29 3.70 21.11 23.32
N SER A 30 4.59 21.16 24.33
CA SER A 30 5.84 21.90 24.17
C SER A 30 6.80 21.18 23.22
N ARG A 31 7.65 21.94 22.51
CA ARG A 31 8.66 21.38 21.59
C ARG A 31 9.63 20.38 22.25
N PRO A 32 10.13 20.61 23.48
CA PRO A 32 10.97 19.62 24.16
C PRO A 32 10.24 18.29 24.38
N ILE A 33 8.99 18.31 24.84
CA ILE A 33 8.17 17.11 25.06
C ILE A 33 7.95 16.38 23.71
N LEU A 34 7.64 17.13 22.64
CA LEU A 34 7.49 16.53 21.32
C LEU A 34 8.78 15.84 20.87
N ARG A 35 9.94 16.47 21.00
CA ARG A 35 11.23 15.89 20.61
C ARG A 35 11.53 14.59 21.34
N GLU A 36 11.28 14.56 22.63
CA GLU A 36 11.46 13.34 23.44
C GLU A 36 10.56 12.21 22.94
N ALA A 37 9.28 12.51 22.68
CA ALA A 37 8.33 11.55 22.12
C ALA A 37 8.74 11.06 20.73
N LEU A 38 9.20 11.95 19.84
CA LEU A 38 9.67 11.54 18.50
C LEU A 38 10.91 10.66 18.58
N LYS A 39 11.86 10.99 19.48
CA LYS A 39 13.06 10.19 19.70
C LYS A 39 12.74 8.80 20.24
N GLU A 40 11.75 8.71 21.13
CA GLU A 40 11.26 7.41 21.63
C GLU A 40 10.66 6.57 20.51
N LEU A 41 9.83 7.18 19.65
CA LEU A 41 9.24 6.51 18.49
C LEU A 41 10.32 6.07 17.47
N GLU A 42 11.38 6.85 17.29
CA GLU A 42 12.55 6.46 16.48
C GLU A 42 13.28 5.26 17.10
N THR A 43 13.52 5.30 18.40
CA THR A 43 14.18 4.20 19.11
C THR A 43 13.39 2.90 19.00
N ARG A 44 12.07 2.99 18.95
CA ARG A 44 11.15 1.86 18.74
C ARG A 44 10.98 1.46 17.27
N GLY A 45 11.64 2.15 16.34
CA GLY A 45 11.58 1.85 14.92
C GLY A 45 10.27 2.25 14.22
N LEU A 46 9.45 3.08 14.85
CA LEU A 46 8.19 3.57 14.28
C LEU A 46 8.39 4.81 13.39
N LEU A 47 9.46 5.55 13.62
CA LEU A 47 9.86 6.71 12.84
C LEU A 47 11.31 6.57 12.37
N VAL A 48 11.64 7.29 11.31
CA VAL A 48 13.03 7.43 10.82
C VAL A 48 13.29 8.88 10.46
N SER A 49 14.37 9.47 11.01
CA SER A 49 14.84 10.80 10.65
C SER A 49 15.85 10.72 9.52
N ARG A 50 15.68 11.56 8.49
CA ARG A 50 16.64 11.71 7.39
C ARG A 50 17.34 13.05 7.53
N HIS A 51 18.67 13.04 7.51
CA HIS A 51 19.45 14.28 7.65
C HIS A 51 19.05 15.31 6.59
N GLY A 52 18.60 16.48 7.03
CA GLY A 52 18.08 17.53 6.13
C GLY A 52 16.71 17.25 5.49
N GLY A 53 16.16 16.06 5.65
CA GLY A 53 14.91 15.62 5.01
C GLY A 53 13.66 15.66 5.90
N GLY A 54 13.85 15.62 7.21
CA GLY A 54 12.74 15.56 8.18
C GLY A 54 12.52 14.16 8.75
N THR A 55 11.43 13.99 9.49
CA THR A 55 11.03 12.74 10.13
C THR A 55 9.91 12.07 9.32
N PHE A 56 10.03 10.76 9.12
CA PHE A 56 9.12 9.95 8.32
C PHE A 56 8.62 8.76 9.15
N VAL A 57 7.43 8.28 8.82
CA VAL A 57 6.94 6.99 9.33
C VAL A 57 7.83 5.87 8.76
N ALA A 58 8.33 5.01 9.62
CA ALA A 58 9.15 3.88 9.22
C ALA A 58 8.31 2.78 8.55
N ALA A 59 8.96 1.90 7.79
CA ALA A 59 8.34 0.67 7.29
C ALA A 59 8.17 -0.32 8.47
N ILE A 60 6.99 -0.29 9.10
CA ILE A 60 6.75 -0.95 10.39
C ILE A 60 6.83 -2.47 10.29
N VAL A 61 6.33 -3.04 9.20
CA VAL A 61 6.37 -4.50 8.99
C VAL A 61 7.66 -4.94 8.29
N GLY A 62 8.46 -3.97 7.80
CA GLY A 62 9.65 -4.27 7.00
C GLY A 62 9.31 -4.95 5.67
N PRO A 63 10.30 -5.39 4.90
CA PRO A 63 10.05 -6.14 3.68
C PRO A 63 9.51 -7.54 4.03
N VAL A 64 8.25 -7.81 3.69
CA VAL A 64 7.63 -9.15 3.82
C VAL A 64 8.39 -10.17 2.95
N PHE A 65 8.95 -9.69 1.84
CA PHE A 65 9.79 -10.50 0.95
C PHE A 65 11.22 -9.99 1.01
N SER A 66 12.15 -10.87 1.38
CA SER A 66 13.59 -10.56 1.30
C SER A 66 14.04 -10.42 -0.16
N ASP A 67 15.09 -9.64 -0.41
CA ASP A 67 15.62 -9.45 -1.77
C ASP A 67 15.93 -10.77 -2.51
N PRO A 68 16.54 -11.80 -1.88
CA PRO A 68 16.73 -13.09 -2.52
C PRO A 68 15.42 -13.77 -2.92
N LEU A 69 14.39 -13.73 -2.07
CA LEU A 69 13.10 -14.32 -2.39
C LEU A 69 12.39 -13.55 -3.50
N SER A 70 12.43 -12.24 -3.48
CA SER A 70 11.91 -11.37 -4.54
C SER A 70 12.56 -11.70 -5.88
N ALA A 71 13.88 -11.85 -5.91
CA ALA A 71 14.63 -12.26 -7.11
C ALA A 71 14.25 -13.66 -7.63
N LEU A 72 13.91 -14.60 -6.74
CA LEU A 72 13.42 -15.92 -7.14
C LEU A 72 12.01 -15.83 -7.73
N ILE A 73 11.11 -15.04 -7.11
CA ILE A 73 9.73 -14.84 -7.57
C ILE A 73 9.72 -14.24 -8.98
N THR A 74 10.58 -13.26 -9.25
CA THR A 74 10.64 -12.58 -10.57
C THR A 74 11.29 -13.42 -11.66
N ARG A 75 12.26 -14.30 -11.32
CA ARG A 75 13.06 -15.05 -12.30
C ARG A 75 12.60 -16.48 -12.56
N HIS A 76 11.81 -17.06 -11.68
CA HIS A 76 11.42 -18.47 -11.76
C HIS A 76 9.91 -18.66 -11.78
N SER A 77 9.38 -19.15 -12.88
CA SER A 77 7.94 -19.36 -13.09
C SER A 77 7.24 -20.18 -12.00
N ARG A 78 7.93 -21.11 -11.34
CA ARG A 78 7.39 -21.83 -10.20
C ARG A 78 7.17 -20.90 -9.01
N ALA A 79 8.20 -20.13 -8.64
CA ALA A 79 8.08 -19.18 -7.51
C ALA A 79 7.07 -18.06 -7.80
N THR A 80 6.97 -17.64 -9.08
CA THR A 80 5.90 -16.70 -9.51
C THR A 80 4.51 -17.30 -9.27
N ARG A 81 4.28 -18.58 -9.63
CA ARG A 81 2.99 -19.25 -9.38
C ARG A 81 2.68 -19.38 -7.89
N ASP A 82 3.67 -19.79 -7.09
CA ASP A 82 3.53 -19.90 -5.64
C ASP A 82 3.18 -18.54 -5.02
N PHE A 83 3.77 -17.44 -5.52
CA PHE A 83 3.45 -16.08 -5.11
C PHE A 83 2.03 -15.64 -5.52
N LEU A 84 1.59 -15.97 -6.75
CA LEU A 84 0.23 -15.68 -7.20
C LEU A 84 -0.82 -16.47 -6.39
N GLU A 85 -0.51 -17.72 -6.04
CA GLU A 85 -1.35 -18.51 -5.15
C GLU A 85 -1.46 -17.89 -3.75
N TYR A 86 -0.33 -17.49 -3.16
CA TYR A 86 -0.31 -16.77 -1.89
C TYR A 86 -1.15 -15.48 -1.95
N ARG A 87 -0.99 -14.66 -3.00
CA ARG A 87 -1.78 -13.44 -3.20
C ARG A 87 -3.28 -13.73 -3.22
N ARG A 88 -3.69 -14.75 -3.97
CA ARG A 88 -5.12 -15.14 -4.07
C ARG A 88 -5.75 -15.32 -2.69
N TYR A 89 -5.06 -16.01 -1.78
CA TYR A 89 -5.57 -16.23 -0.42
C TYR A 89 -5.57 -14.96 0.42
N ILE A 90 -4.49 -14.20 0.39
CA ILE A 90 -4.37 -12.97 1.18
C ILE A 90 -5.37 -11.91 0.67
N GLU A 91 -5.50 -11.72 -0.63
CA GLU A 91 -6.45 -10.77 -1.20
C GLU A 91 -7.90 -11.17 -0.91
N GLY A 92 -8.25 -12.45 -1.06
CA GLY A 92 -9.60 -12.94 -0.74
C GLY A 92 -9.97 -12.72 0.73
N MET A 93 -9.08 -13.09 1.65
CA MET A 93 -9.28 -12.86 3.08
C MET A 93 -9.38 -11.36 3.42
N THR A 94 -8.54 -10.54 2.80
CA THR A 94 -8.56 -9.10 3.03
C THR A 94 -9.85 -8.45 2.52
N ALA A 95 -10.32 -8.87 1.34
CA ALA A 95 -11.58 -8.38 0.76
C ALA A 95 -12.79 -8.79 1.63
N GLU A 96 -12.80 -10.01 2.18
CA GLU A 96 -13.82 -10.47 3.12
C GLU A 96 -13.88 -9.59 4.37
N LEU A 97 -12.71 -9.30 4.97
CA LEU A 97 -12.65 -8.42 6.14
C LEU A 97 -13.02 -6.97 5.79
N ALA A 98 -12.62 -6.47 4.63
CA ALA A 98 -13.02 -5.14 4.16
C ALA A 98 -14.54 -5.04 3.99
N ALA A 99 -15.19 -6.07 3.42
CA ALA A 99 -16.64 -6.12 3.30
C ALA A 99 -17.39 -6.04 4.64
N GLN A 100 -16.77 -6.56 5.71
CA GLN A 100 -17.34 -6.54 7.07
C GLN A 100 -17.05 -5.25 7.84
N ARG A 101 -15.91 -4.60 7.58
CA ARG A 101 -15.35 -3.55 8.44
C ARG A 101 -15.29 -2.18 7.78
N ALA A 102 -15.42 -2.10 6.45
CA ALA A 102 -15.31 -0.85 5.72
C ALA A 102 -16.28 0.20 6.26
N THR A 103 -15.73 1.35 6.60
CA THR A 103 -16.49 2.54 7.00
C THR A 103 -17.09 3.24 5.77
N GLU A 104 -17.98 4.20 6.00
CA GLU A 104 -18.53 5.01 4.90
C GLU A 104 -17.46 5.82 4.14
N PRO A 105 -16.44 6.41 4.80
CA PRO A 105 -15.30 7.00 4.10
C PRO A 105 -14.54 6.00 3.22
N ASP A 106 -14.31 4.77 3.69
CA ASP A 106 -13.61 3.73 2.91
C ASP A 106 -14.38 3.37 1.65
N ARG A 107 -15.70 3.16 1.77
CA ARG A 107 -16.58 2.87 0.62
C ARG A 107 -16.55 4.00 -0.40
N ARG A 108 -16.63 5.26 0.03
CA ARG A 108 -16.52 6.41 -0.87
C ARG A 108 -15.17 6.47 -1.57
N ASN A 109 -14.10 6.20 -0.85
CA ASN A 109 -12.75 6.17 -1.43
C ASN A 109 -12.63 5.07 -2.50
N LEU A 110 -13.07 3.86 -2.19
CA LEU A 110 -13.08 2.73 -3.13
C LEU A 110 -13.89 3.06 -4.40
N THR A 111 -15.09 3.64 -4.24
CA THR A 111 -15.91 4.06 -5.36
C THR A 111 -15.20 5.09 -6.23
N ALA A 112 -14.60 6.12 -5.62
CA ALA A 112 -13.87 7.16 -6.35
C ALA A 112 -12.66 6.59 -7.14
N ILE A 113 -11.95 5.59 -6.58
CA ILE A 113 -10.87 4.92 -7.28
C ILE A 113 -11.40 4.16 -8.52
N VAL A 114 -12.47 3.39 -8.36
CA VAL A 114 -13.08 2.63 -9.46
C VAL A 114 -13.58 3.56 -10.57
N ASP A 115 -14.17 4.70 -10.22
CA ASP A 115 -14.64 5.68 -11.21
C ASP A 115 -13.47 6.27 -12.01
N ARG A 116 -12.34 6.62 -11.35
CA ARG A 116 -11.12 7.08 -12.05
C ARG A 116 -10.51 6.01 -12.94
N MET A 117 -10.50 4.75 -12.49
CA MET A 117 -10.04 3.62 -13.33
C MET A 117 -10.90 3.47 -14.57
N ARG A 118 -12.22 3.56 -14.46
CA ARG A 118 -13.14 3.50 -15.60
C ARG A 118 -12.90 4.64 -16.58
N GLU A 119 -12.77 5.88 -16.11
CA GLU A 119 -12.45 7.03 -16.94
C GLU A 119 -11.08 6.89 -17.64
N ALA A 120 -10.09 6.32 -16.95
CA ALA A 120 -8.77 6.05 -17.52
C ALA A 120 -8.87 5.00 -18.65
N HIS A 121 -9.61 3.93 -18.40
CA HIS A 121 -9.87 2.86 -19.39
C HIS A 121 -10.57 3.40 -20.63
N GLU A 122 -11.67 4.12 -20.48
CA GLU A 122 -12.44 4.72 -21.57
C GLU A 122 -11.61 5.72 -22.41
N ALA A 123 -10.68 6.41 -21.75
CA ALA A 123 -9.75 7.35 -22.39
C ALA A 123 -8.47 6.71 -22.96
N GLY A 124 -8.29 5.40 -22.81
CA GLY A 124 -7.09 4.67 -23.25
C GLY A 124 -5.80 5.03 -22.49
N ARG A 125 -5.94 5.53 -21.25
CA ARG A 125 -4.81 5.89 -20.41
C ARG A 125 -4.39 4.71 -19.53
N PHE A 126 -3.69 3.76 -20.13
CA PHE A 126 -3.30 2.50 -19.46
C PHE A 126 -2.45 2.66 -18.21
N ASP A 127 -1.54 3.65 -18.18
CA ASP A 127 -0.70 3.89 -17.01
C ASP A 127 -1.52 4.38 -15.81
N ASP A 128 -2.55 5.21 -16.06
CA ASP A 128 -3.47 5.70 -15.03
C ASP A 128 -4.38 4.56 -14.53
N GLU A 129 -4.87 3.72 -15.43
CA GLU A 129 -5.66 2.53 -15.09
C GLU A 129 -4.85 1.57 -14.21
N LEU A 130 -3.59 1.31 -14.59
CA LEU A 130 -2.69 0.45 -13.85
C LEU A 130 -2.37 0.99 -12.46
N SER A 131 -2.10 2.30 -12.37
CA SER A 131 -1.90 2.97 -11.09
C SER A 131 -3.13 2.91 -10.21
N GLY A 132 -4.32 3.04 -10.80
CA GLY A 132 -5.60 2.88 -10.14
C GLY A 132 -5.84 1.47 -9.60
N ASP A 133 -5.44 0.43 -10.33
CA ASP A 133 -5.53 -0.97 -9.88
C ASP A 133 -4.72 -1.20 -8.60
N VAL A 134 -3.48 -0.70 -8.55
CA VAL A 134 -2.65 -0.77 -7.33
C VAL A 134 -3.27 0.02 -6.18
N GLU A 135 -3.79 1.22 -6.45
CA GLU A 135 -4.47 2.05 -5.45
C GLU A 135 -5.72 1.35 -4.91
N PHE A 136 -6.51 0.72 -5.77
CA PHE A 136 -7.72 -0.02 -5.40
C PHE A 136 -7.43 -1.17 -4.43
N HIS A 137 -6.46 -2.01 -4.76
CA HIS A 137 -6.08 -3.12 -3.88
C HIS A 137 -5.50 -2.65 -2.54
N ASN A 138 -4.73 -1.57 -2.53
CA ASN A 138 -4.25 -0.96 -1.30
C ASN A 138 -5.40 -0.41 -0.45
N ALA A 139 -6.41 0.23 -1.08
CA ALA A 139 -7.59 0.74 -0.40
C ALA A 139 -8.46 -0.38 0.19
N ILE A 140 -8.55 -1.56 -0.46
CA ILE A 140 -9.17 -2.75 0.14
C ILE A 140 -8.39 -3.18 1.39
N GLY A 141 -7.05 -3.17 1.33
CA GLY A 141 -6.19 -3.46 2.47
C GLY A 141 -6.44 -2.52 3.66
N GLU A 142 -6.61 -1.24 3.40
CA GLU A 142 -6.95 -0.22 4.40
C GLU A 142 -8.35 -0.47 4.98
N ALA A 143 -9.34 -0.71 4.12
CA ALA A 143 -10.74 -0.96 4.52
C ALA A 143 -10.93 -2.26 5.33
N ALA A 144 -9.98 -3.20 5.28
CA ALA A 144 -9.98 -4.39 6.12
C ALA A 144 -9.69 -4.06 7.61
N HIS A 145 -9.20 -2.87 7.91
CA HIS A 145 -8.83 -2.44 9.27
C HIS A 145 -8.00 -3.50 10.01
N ASN A 146 -7.02 -4.07 9.29
CA ASN A 146 -6.04 -5.01 9.82
C ASN A 146 -4.66 -4.61 9.32
N ILE A 147 -3.87 -4.01 10.20
CA ILE A 147 -2.57 -3.43 9.87
C ILE A 147 -1.60 -4.46 9.25
N VAL A 148 -1.65 -5.72 9.71
CA VAL A 148 -0.77 -6.78 9.18
C VAL A 148 -1.13 -7.12 7.74
N LEU A 149 -2.42 -7.30 7.43
CA LEU A 149 -2.89 -7.56 6.07
C LEU A 149 -2.63 -6.37 5.14
N MET A 150 -2.86 -5.15 5.60
CA MET A 150 -2.58 -3.94 4.84
C MET A 150 -1.11 -3.86 4.41
N HIS A 151 -0.18 -4.05 5.34
CA HIS A 151 1.25 -4.02 5.03
C HIS A 151 1.70 -5.21 4.16
N THR A 152 1.10 -6.38 4.37
CA THR A 152 1.36 -7.57 3.55
C THR A 152 0.96 -7.33 2.09
N LEU A 153 -0.26 -6.80 1.86
CA LEU A 153 -0.72 -6.45 0.50
C LEU A 153 0.15 -5.38 -0.15
N ARG A 154 0.49 -4.31 0.55
CA ARG A 154 1.41 -3.29 0.03
C ARG A 154 2.75 -3.88 -0.41
N SER A 155 3.29 -4.83 0.37
CA SER A 155 4.54 -5.52 0.01
C SER A 155 4.36 -6.40 -1.23
N CYS A 156 3.23 -7.07 -1.39
CA CYS A 156 2.89 -7.83 -2.59
C CYS A 156 2.83 -6.92 -3.82
N TYR A 157 2.12 -5.80 -3.72
CA TYR A 157 1.95 -4.87 -4.84
C TYR A 157 3.23 -4.13 -5.20
N ARG A 158 4.09 -3.79 -4.25
CA ARG A 158 5.41 -3.24 -4.52
C ARG A 158 6.27 -4.22 -5.31
N LEU A 159 6.29 -5.51 -4.94
CA LEU A 159 7.02 -6.52 -5.68
C LEU A 159 6.51 -6.68 -7.12
N LEU A 160 5.19 -6.49 -7.33
CA LEU A 160 4.60 -6.52 -8.67
C LEU A 160 4.95 -5.30 -9.50
N SER A 161 4.93 -4.09 -8.91
CA SER A 161 5.19 -2.85 -9.65
C SER A 161 6.62 -2.76 -10.14
N ASP A 162 7.59 -3.34 -9.42
CA ASP A 162 9.00 -3.21 -9.80
C ASP A 162 9.41 -4.10 -10.99
N ASP A 163 8.79 -5.28 -11.19
CA ASP A 163 9.27 -6.25 -12.21
C ASP A 163 8.16 -7.02 -12.96
N ILE A 164 6.99 -7.25 -12.33
CA ILE A 164 5.96 -8.15 -12.91
C ILE A 164 4.92 -7.37 -13.74
N PHE A 165 4.74 -6.08 -13.51
CA PHE A 165 3.85 -5.24 -14.30
C PHE A 165 4.28 -5.11 -15.75
N TYR A 166 5.57 -5.14 -16.02
CA TYR A 166 6.10 -5.17 -17.40
C TYR A 166 5.61 -6.41 -18.17
N ASN A 167 5.50 -7.55 -17.49
CA ASN A 167 4.97 -8.78 -18.08
C ASN A 167 3.43 -8.73 -18.26
N ARG A 168 2.70 -8.02 -17.40
CA ARG A 168 1.24 -7.86 -17.54
C ARG A 168 0.91 -6.95 -18.73
N TYR A 169 1.66 -5.87 -18.92
CA TYR A 169 1.58 -5.04 -20.11
C TYR A 169 1.81 -5.86 -21.40
N LEU A 170 2.80 -6.75 -21.40
CA LEU A 170 3.05 -7.66 -22.52
C LEU A 170 1.90 -8.67 -22.74
N ILE A 171 1.31 -9.22 -21.69
CA ILE A 171 0.18 -10.16 -21.80
C ILE A 171 -1.06 -9.44 -22.37
N PHE A 172 -1.36 -8.24 -21.90
CA PHE A 172 -2.51 -7.46 -22.36
C PHE A 172 -2.31 -6.85 -23.75
N THR A 173 -1.10 -6.44 -24.13
CA THR A 173 -0.82 -5.86 -25.45
C THR A 173 -0.59 -6.89 -26.53
N VAL A 174 -0.07 -8.06 -26.21
CA VAL A 174 0.27 -9.11 -27.21
C VAL A 174 -0.90 -10.08 -27.46
N ALA A 175 -1.80 -10.27 -26.52
CA ALA A 175 -2.79 -11.36 -26.59
C ALA A 175 -4.18 -10.97 -27.10
N GLY A 176 -4.50 -9.68 -27.26
CA GLY A 176 -5.92 -9.31 -27.53
C GLY A 176 -6.88 -9.83 -26.45
N ALA A 177 -6.34 -10.16 -25.26
CA ALA A 177 -7.02 -10.91 -24.21
C ALA A 177 -8.05 -10.11 -23.42
N HIS A 178 -8.20 -8.81 -23.72
CA HIS A 178 -9.20 -7.96 -23.06
C HIS A 178 -10.64 -8.48 -23.26
N ASP A 179 -10.93 -9.06 -24.40
CA ASP A 179 -12.30 -9.54 -24.73
C ASP A 179 -12.66 -10.86 -24.05
N GLU A 180 -11.69 -11.65 -23.63
CA GLU A 180 -11.95 -12.99 -23.11
C GLU A 180 -12.08 -13.01 -21.58
N VAL A 181 -11.38 -12.11 -20.86
CA VAL A 181 -11.47 -11.98 -19.40
C VAL A 181 -12.75 -11.26 -18.97
N LEU A 182 -13.31 -10.38 -19.79
CA LEU A 182 -14.59 -9.70 -19.51
C LEU A 182 -15.83 -10.55 -19.86
N ARG A 183 -15.66 -11.74 -20.48
CA ARG A 183 -16.74 -12.67 -20.82
C ARG A 183 -16.91 -13.83 -19.84
N GLN A 184 -16.06 -13.93 -18.83
CA GLN A 184 -16.17 -14.91 -17.73
C GLN A 184 -16.61 -14.23 -16.43
#